data_86972527768808468db832e2d4615bc3
#
_entry.id   86972527768808468db832e2d4615bc3
#
_cell.length_a   1.000
_cell.length_b   1.000
_cell.length_c   1.000
_cell.angle_alpha   90.00
_cell.angle_beta   90.00
_cell.angle_gamma   90.00
#
_symmetry.space_group_name_H-M   'P 1'
#
loop_
_entity.id
_entity.type
_entity.pdbx_description
1 polymer ?
#
loop_
_entity_poly.entity_id
_entity_poly.type
_entity_poly.pdbx_seq_one_letter_code
_entity_poly.pdbx_strand_id
1 'polypeptide(L)'
;MRALKFTLSGKNAFFKKPEVNAYCYFTYGQIHRVALFGIFGAIMGYKGYGHDGEYPEFYEKLRELKLSIVPRNPQGYIQKKVQMFNNTVGYASQEQGGNLITREQWLENPVWDIYILLDCEEADKLSDMILERRCVYIPYLGKNDHLADIGDAKVVELETDSGENTVLSCLYLKKDGKLGIADDNDEDEDEDDDDNEEVPEFKYEEKLPVGIDDHLNLYECETFCYTNMKVTLKEKEIFKTEKRKLVFY
;
A
#
# COMPACT_ATOMS: atom_id res chain seq x y z
N MET A 1 -15.78 -7.17 -14.46
CA MET A 1 -14.47 -6.52 -14.73
C MET A 1 -13.34 -7.43 -14.28
N ARG A 2 -12.08 -7.20 -14.73
CA ARG A 2 -10.95 -8.05 -14.34
C ARG A 2 -9.91 -7.23 -13.57
N ALA A 3 -9.26 -7.88 -12.61
CA ALA A 3 -8.10 -7.30 -11.94
C ALA A 3 -6.96 -8.33 -11.83
N LEU A 4 -5.73 -7.85 -11.91
CA LEU A 4 -4.58 -8.60 -11.44
C LEU A 4 -4.58 -8.55 -9.91
N LYS A 5 -4.49 -9.71 -9.25
CA LYS A 5 -4.26 -9.86 -7.81
C LYS A 5 -2.90 -10.51 -7.59
N PHE A 6 -2.10 -9.96 -6.69
CA PHE A 6 -0.89 -10.63 -6.20
C PHE A 6 -0.63 -10.30 -4.73
N THR A 7 0.17 -11.13 -4.06
CA THR A 7 0.64 -10.85 -2.70
C THR A 7 2.01 -10.20 -2.79
N LEU A 8 2.13 -9.03 -2.19
CA LEU A 8 3.39 -8.28 -2.03
C LEU A 8 3.83 -8.40 -0.58
N SER A 9 5.05 -8.86 -0.37
CA SER A 9 5.60 -9.05 0.97
C SER A 9 7.10 -8.83 1.01
N GLY A 10 7.68 -8.84 2.21
CA GLY A 10 9.11 -8.80 2.42
C GLY A 10 9.47 -8.94 3.88
N LYS A 11 10.75 -9.18 4.17
CA LYS A 11 11.24 -9.25 5.54
C LYS A 11 11.18 -7.88 6.23
N ASN A 12 11.51 -6.83 5.51
CA ASN A 12 11.45 -5.45 5.99
C ASN A 12 10.96 -4.53 4.87
N ALA A 13 10.40 -3.37 5.25
CA ALA A 13 10.13 -2.27 4.33
C ALA A 13 10.45 -0.91 4.98
N PHE A 14 10.80 0.08 4.17
CA PHE A 14 11.06 1.43 4.61
C PHE A 14 10.54 2.45 3.61
N PHE A 15 9.34 2.94 3.84
CA PHE A 15 8.72 4.02 3.05
C PHE A 15 8.93 5.33 3.80
N LYS A 16 10.11 5.93 3.58
CA LYS A 16 10.56 7.11 4.33
C LYS A 16 9.56 8.25 4.25
N LYS A 17 9.14 8.78 5.40
CA LYS A 17 8.40 10.04 5.49
C LYS A 17 9.31 11.21 5.15
N PRO A 18 8.82 12.22 4.39
CA PRO A 18 9.64 13.34 3.96
C PRO A 18 10.01 14.32 5.07
N GLU A 19 9.38 14.21 6.24
CA GLU A 19 9.64 15.12 7.35
C GLU A 19 11.12 15.06 7.76
N VAL A 20 11.70 16.24 7.98
CA VAL A 20 13.07 16.35 8.44
C VAL A 20 13.15 15.94 9.91
N ASN A 21 13.89 14.89 10.19
CA ASN A 21 14.15 14.45 11.56
C ASN A 21 15.64 14.23 11.77
N ALA A 22 16.19 14.93 12.75
CA ALA A 22 17.63 14.86 13.06
C ALA A 22 18.05 13.56 13.77
N TYR A 23 17.10 12.82 14.36
CA TYR A 23 17.39 11.68 15.22
C TYR A 23 16.99 10.32 14.65
N CYS A 24 15.90 10.25 13.92
CA CYS A 24 15.36 9.01 13.38
C CYS A 24 14.50 9.28 12.14
N TYR A 25 14.70 8.51 11.09
CA TYR A 25 13.84 8.56 9.91
C TYR A 25 12.65 7.61 10.11
N PHE A 26 11.44 8.17 10.01
CA PHE A 26 10.21 7.41 10.15
C PHE A 26 9.72 6.83 8.82
N THR A 27 9.02 5.71 8.91
CA THR A 27 8.34 5.07 7.78
C THR A 27 6.84 5.31 7.83
N TYR A 28 6.19 5.34 6.67
CA TYR A 28 4.75 5.11 6.59
C TYR A 28 4.44 3.70 7.11
N GLY A 29 3.25 3.52 7.69
CA GLY A 29 2.80 2.24 8.25
C GLY A 29 2.25 1.27 7.21
N GLN A 30 1.92 1.78 6.03
CA GLN A 30 1.44 1.01 4.89
C GLN A 30 2.23 1.36 3.64
N ILE A 31 2.23 0.43 2.68
CA ILE A 31 2.65 0.77 1.32
C ILE A 31 1.64 1.76 0.74
N HIS A 32 2.12 2.69 -0.06
CA HIS A 32 1.29 3.72 -0.67
C HIS A 32 1.39 3.71 -2.19
N ARG A 33 0.44 4.35 -2.85
CA ARG A 33 0.27 4.34 -4.31
C ARG A 33 1.57 4.70 -5.05
N VAL A 34 2.24 5.77 -4.64
CA VAL A 34 3.48 6.21 -5.30
C VAL A 34 4.62 5.19 -5.16
N ALA A 35 4.74 4.51 -3.99
CA ALA A 35 5.72 3.45 -3.81
C ALA A 35 5.41 2.23 -4.70
N LEU A 36 4.13 1.88 -4.86
CA LEU A 36 3.72 0.82 -5.79
C LEU A 36 4.07 1.17 -7.23
N PHE A 37 3.86 2.40 -7.67
CA PHE A 37 4.29 2.84 -9.01
C PHE A 37 5.79 2.69 -9.21
N GLY A 38 6.61 2.99 -8.20
CA GLY A 38 8.05 2.76 -8.24
C GLY A 38 8.42 1.29 -8.40
N ILE A 39 7.73 0.39 -7.67
CA ILE A 39 7.88 -1.07 -7.78
C ILE A 39 7.48 -1.55 -9.19
N PHE A 40 6.34 -1.10 -9.70
CA PHE A 40 5.86 -1.46 -11.04
C PHE A 40 6.78 -0.93 -12.13
N GLY A 41 7.28 0.30 -11.96
CA GLY A 41 8.29 0.88 -12.85
C GLY A 41 9.56 0.04 -12.91
N ALA A 42 10.04 -0.47 -11.77
CA ALA A 42 11.18 -1.38 -11.73
C ALA A 42 10.89 -2.70 -12.47
N ILE A 43 9.71 -3.27 -12.27
CA ILE A 43 9.28 -4.48 -13.00
C ILE A 43 9.27 -4.23 -14.50
N MET A 44 8.67 -3.13 -14.96
CA MET A 44 8.51 -2.78 -16.37
C MET A 44 9.76 -2.16 -17.02
N GLY A 45 10.77 -1.79 -16.21
CA GLY A 45 12.01 -1.19 -16.69
C GLY A 45 11.90 0.31 -17.01
N TYR A 46 10.91 1.01 -16.46
CA TYR A 46 10.75 2.44 -16.62
C TYR A 46 11.81 3.21 -15.82
N LYS A 47 12.22 4.35 -16.37
CA LYS A 47 13.25 5.20 -15.74
C LYS A 47 12.72 5.86 -14.46
N GLY A 48 13.62 6.00 -13.49
CA GLY A 48 13.41 6.79 -12.28
C GLY A 48 13.62 8.27 -12.50
N TYR A 49 13.90 9.00 -11.42
CA TYR A 49 14.20 10.42 -11.48
C TYR A 49 15.45 10.68 -12.32
N GLY A 50 15.35 11.59 -13.28
CA GLY A 50 16.43 12.01 -14.19
C GLY A 50 16.84 13.45 -13.90
N HIS A 51 16.28 14.41 -14.60
CA HIS A 51 16.59 15.84 -14.47
C HIS A 51 15.59 16.54 -13.54
N ASP A 52 16.03 17.66 -12.96
CA ASP A 52 15.18 18.49 -12.10
C ASP A 52 13.98 19.03 -12.89
N GLY A 53 12.79 18.94 -12.30
CA GLY A 53 11.54 19.47 -12.88
C GLY A 53 10.81 18.52 -13.83
N GLU A 54 11.33 17.31 -14.06
CA GLU A 54 10.62 16.27 -14.83
C GLU A 54 10.11 15.17 -13.93
N TYR A 55 8.89 14.69 -14.20
CA TYR A 55 8.42 13.48 -13.56
C TYR A 55 9.23 12.27 -14.02
N PRO A 56 9.48 11.31 -13.12
CA PRO A 56 10.05 10.04 -13.54
C PRO A 56 9.09 9.30 -14.47
N GLU A 57 9.65 8.63 -15.49
CA GLU A 57 8.87 7.92 -16.50
C GLU A 57 7.85 6.95 -15.89
N PHE A 58 8.24 6.24 -14.81
CA PHE A 58 7.34 5.31 -14.13
C PHE A 58 6.09 6.01 -13.59
N TYR A 59 6.22 7.25 -13.10
CA TYR A 59 5.10 7.99 -12.54
C TYR A 59 4.15 8.47 -13.65
N GLU A 60 4.70 9.05 -14.73
CA GLU A 60 3.90 9.50 -15.88
C GLU A 60 3.09 8.37 -16.49
N LYS A 61 3.71 7.19 -16.63
CA LYS A 61 3.08 6.01 -17.25
C LYS A 61 2.04 5.32 -16.37
N LEU A 62 2.25 5.33 -15.05
CA LEU A 62 1.51 4.47 -14.13
C LEU A 62 0.55 5.22 -13.20
N ARG A 63 0.59 6.55 -13.15
CA ARG A 63 -0.23 7.34 -12.23
C ARG A 63 -1.74 7.16 -12.39
N GLU A 64 -2.19 6.73 -13.56
CA GLU A 64 -3.61 6.49 -13.84
C GLU A 64 -4.08 5.07 -13.49
N LEU A 65 -3.16 4.19 -13.07
CA LEU A 65 -3.54 2.83 -12.62
C LEU A 65 -4.45 2.91 -11.40
N LYS A 66 -5.53 2.16 -11.44
CA LYS A 66 -6.47 2.02 -10.33
C LYS A 66 -6.07 0.85 -9.46
N LEU A 67 -5.78 1.15 -8.20
CA LEU A 67 -5.23 0.21 -7.24
C LEU A 67 -6.18 -0.01 -6.07
N SER A 68 -6.12 -1.21 -5.48
CA SER A 68 -6.71 -1.51 -4.19
C SER A 68 -5.68 -2.25 -3.34
N ILE A 69 -5.47 -1.81 -2.10
CA ILE A 69 -4.47 -2.33 -1.18
C ILE A 69 -5.18 -2.99 0.00
N VAL A 70 -4.93 -4.27 0.19
CA VAL A 70 -5.50 -5.05 1.29
C VAL A 70 -4.39 -5.41 2.28
N PRO A 71 -4.32 -4.80 3.46
CA PRO A 71 -3.41 -5.21 4.52
C PRO A 71 -3.71 -6.64 4.97
N ARG A 72 -2.65 -7.47 5.10
CA ARG A 72 -2.76 -8.86 5.55
C ARG A 72 -2.35 -9.05 7.01
N ASN A 73 -1.62 -8.08 7.56
CA ASN A 73 -1.27 -8.07 8.97
C ASN A 73 -2.50 -7.80 9.84
N PRO A 74 -2.60 -8.38 11.06
CA PRO A 74 -3.77 -8.23 11.92
C PRO A 74 -4.16 -6.76 12.11
N GLN A 75 -5.44 -6.45 11.97
CA GLN A 75 -6.01 -5.10 12.09
C GLN A 75 -5.33 -4.04 11.21
N GLY A 76 -4.63 -4.46 10.13
CA GLY A 76 -3.83 -3.57 9.29
C GLY A 76 -2.57 -3.03 9.96
N TYR A 77 -2.24 -3.45 11.17
CA TYR A 77 -1.05 -2.98 11.87
C TYR A 77 0.17 -3.82 11.51
N ILE A 78 1.22 -3.14 11.00
CA ILE A 78 2.52 -3.76 10.73
C ILE A 78 3.48 -3.32 11.83
N GLN A 79 4.11 -4.30 12.48
CA GLN A 79 5.06 -4.02 13.55
C GLN A 79 6.24 -3.21 13.01
N LYS A 80 6.73 -2.27 13.83
CA LYS A 80 7.84 -1.40 13.48
C LYS A 80 9.01 -1.63 14.42
N LYS A 81 10.22 -1.64 13.86
CA LYS A 81 11.47 -1.65 14.63
C LYS A 81 12.33 -0.44 14.29
N VAL A 82 13.14 0.00 15.25
CA VAL A 82 14.19 0.99 15.00
C VAL A 82 15.50 0.26 14.73
N GLN A 83 16.04 0.47 13.55
CA GLN A 83 17.34 -0.04 13.14
C GLN A 83 18.37 1.08 13.20
N MET A 84 19.49 0.80 13.82
CA MET A 84 20.62 1.71 13.89
C MET A 84 21.82 1.08 13.19
N PHE A 85 22.46 1.84 12.29
CA PHE A 85 23.61 1.38 11.53
C PHE A 85 24.55 2.54 11.20
N ASN A 86 25.82 2.19 10.93
CA ASN A 86 26.81 3.14 10.47
C ASN A 86 26.72 3.27 8.94
N ASN A 87 26.39 4.46 8.46
CA ASN A 87 26.32 4.80 7.04
C ASN A 87 27.52 5.66 6.59
N THR A 88 28.67 5.49 7.22
CA THR A 88 29.87 6.27 6.95
C THR A 88 30.59 5.71 5.73
N VAL A 89 31.08 6.60 4.85
CA VAL A 89 32.01 6.23 3.78
C VAL A 89 33.36 5.84 4.42
N GLY A 90 33.99 4.75 3.94
CA GLY A 90 35.10 4.08 4.59
C GLY A 90 36.29 4.98 5.00
N TYR A 91 36.67 5.95 4.18
CA TYR A 91 37.77 6.89 4.53
C TYR A 91 37.34 7.90 5.61
N ALA A 92 36.08 8.33 5.66
CA ALA A 92 35.58 9.27 6.66
C ALA A 92 35.52 8.66 8.06
N SER A 93 35.44 7.33 8.19
CA SER A 93 35.46 6.64 9.48
C SER A 93 36.79 6.71 10.19
N GLN A 94 37.86 7.11 9.50
CA GLN A 94 39.24 7.29 10.07
C GLN A 94 39.41 8.66 10.69
N GLU A 95 38.49 9.61 10.46
CA GLU A 95 38.53 10.94 11.04
C GLU A 95 37.75 11.00 12.36
N GLN A 96 38.26 11.80 13.31
CA GLN A 96 37.56 11.99 14.58
C GLN A 96 36.18 12.65 14.34
N GLY A 97 35.13 11.99 14.76
CA GLY A 97 33.73 12.46 14.55
C GLY A 97 33.17 12.21 13.16
N GLY A 98 33.92 11.52 12.27
CA GLY A 98 33.51 11.23 10.90
C GLY A 98 32.43 10.13 10.75
N ASN A 99 31.98 9.52 11.84
CA ASN A 99 30.98 8.45 11.78
C ASN A 99 29.55 8.99 11.63
N LEU A 100 28.86 8.57 10.56
CA LEU A 100 27.45 8.84 10.35
C LEU A 100 26.60 7.68 10.85
N ILE A 101 26.09 7.81 12.07
CA ILE A 101 25.13 6.84 12.64
C ILE A 101 23.73 7.22 12.24
N THR A 102 23.10 6.36 11.45
CA THR A 102 21.72 6.53 10.97
C THR A 102 20.77 5.66 11.79
N ARG A 103 19.61 6.23 12.13
CA ARG A 103 18.49 5.51 12.76
C ARG A 103 17.30 5.57 11.83
N GLU A 104 16.72 4.42 11.55
CA GLU A 104 15.54 4.29 10.70
C GLU A 104 14.50 3.40 11.38
N GLN A 105 13.25 3.75 11.24
CA GLN A 105 12.13 2.92 11.63
C GLN A 105 11.70 2.07 10.43
N TRP A 106 11.79 0.75 10.54
CA TRP A 106 11.41 -0.18 9.48
C TRP A 106 10.14 -0.95 9.83
N LEU A 107 9.35 -1.31 8.82
CA LEU A 107 8.27 -2.28 8.95
C LEU A 107 8.85 -3.69 9.00
N GLU A 108 8.29 -4.55 9.84
CA GLU A 108 8.69 -5.96 9.96
C GLU A 108 7.63 -6.88 9.37
N ASN A 109 8.06 -7.79 8.50
CA ASN A 109 7.23 -8.80 7.85
C ASN A 109 5.92 -8.21 7.27
N PRO A 110 6.00 -7.12 6.49
CA PRO A 110 4.82 -6.54 5.87
C PRO A 110 4.25 -7.47 4.80
N VAL A 111 2.93 -7.56 4.74
CA VAL A 111 2.22 -8.37 3.74
C VAL A 111 0.97 -7.62 3.28
N TRP A 112 0.81 -7.49 1.96
CA TRP A 112 -0.37 -6.91 1.33
C TRP A 112 -0.84 -7.80 0.17
N ASP A 113 -2.16 -7.87 -0.05
CA ASP A 113 -2.68 -8.26 -1.35
C ASP A 113 -2.97 -6.99 -2.14
N ILE A 114 -2.38 -6.90 -3.31
CA ILE A 114 -2.52 -5.77 -4.24
C ILE A 114 -3.44 -6.20 -5.37
N TYR A 115 -4.39 -5.31 -5.70
CA TYR A 115 -5.27 -5.48 -6.84
C TYR A 115 -5.10 -4.31 -7.79
N ILE A 116 -5.02 -4.59 -9.09
CA ILE A 116 -4.87 -3.59 -10.15
C ILE A 116 -5.97 -3.85 -11.17
N LEU A 117 -6.82 -2.85 -11.46
CA LEU A 117 -7.82 -2.99 -12.52
C LEU A 117 -7.12 -3.14 -13.88
N LEU A 118 -7.57 -4.11 -14.66
CA LEU A 118 -7.10 -4.34 -16.04
C LEU A 118 -8.00 -3.56 -17.01
N ASP A 119 -7.85 -2.23 -16.97
CA ASP A 119 -8.67 -1.29 -17.75
C ASP A 119 -7.84 -0.40 -18.68
N CYS A 120 -6.52 -0.63 -18.76
CA CYS A 120 -5.62 0.07 -19.66
C CYS A 120 -4.42 -0.79 -20.07
N GLU A 121 -3.73 -0.37 -21.14
CA GLU A 121 -2.59 -1.11 -21.73
C GLU A 121 -1.44 -1.32 -20.74
N GLU A 122 -1.14 -0.33 -19.88
CA GLU A 122 -0.06 -0.45 -18.90
C GLU A 122 -0.40 -1.46 -17.79
N ALA A 123 -1.68 -1.57 -17.41
CA ALA A 123 -2.13 -2.59 -16.47
C ALA A 123 -2.01 -4.00 -17.05
N ASP A 124 -2.37 -4.18 -18.32
CA ASP A 124 -2.24 -5.48 -19.00
C ASP A 124 -0.77 -5.90 -19.14
N LYS A 125 0.12 -5.01 -19.58
CA LYS A 125 1.57 -5.26 -19.67
C LYS A 125 2.18 -5.64 -18.32
N LEU A 126 1.84 -4.90 -17.27
CA LEU A 126 2.29 -5.19 -15.91
C LEU A 126 1.78 -6.54 -15.44
N SER A 127 0.51 -6.85 -15.72
CA SER A 127 -0.10 -8.14 -15.40
C SER A 127 0.66 -9.30 -16.03
N ASP A 128 0.98 -9.21 -17.32
CA ASP A 128 1.73 -10.25 -18.04
C ASP A 128 3.10 -10.46 -17.40
N MET A 129 3.84 -9.39 -17.09
CA MET A 129 5.16 -9.50 -16.47
C MET A 129 5.10 -10.15 -15.09
N ILE A 130 4.13 -9.79 -14.26
CA ILE A 130 3.98 -10.34 -12.91
C ILE A 130 3.56 -11.81 -12.97
N LEU A 131 2.61 -12.18 -13.83
CA LEU A 131 2.16 -13.56 -14.03
C LEU A 131 3.28 -14.48 -14.54
N GLU A 132 4.13 -13.96 -15.42
CA GLU A 132 5.29 -14.68 -15.96
C GLU A 132 6.52 -14.61 -15.03
N ARG A 133 6.41 -13.93 -13.87
CA ARG A 133 7.51 -13.72 -12.92
C ARG A 133 8.74 -13.07 -13.54
N ARG A 134 8.51 -12.10 -14.42
CA ARG A 134 9.56 -11.32 -15.10
C ARG A 134 9.66 -9.93 -14.51
N CYS A 135 10.86 -9.40 -14.38
CA CYS A 135 11.13 -8.01 -14.07
C CYS A 135 12.41 -7.55 -14.80
N VAL A 136 12.48 -6.29 -15.14
CA VAL A 136 13.70 -5.68 -15.70
C VAL A 136 14.68 -5.36 -14.58
N TYR A 137 14.19 -4.75 -13.50
CA TYR A 137 14.97 -4.50 -12.30
C TYR A 137 14.33 -5.21 -11.11
N ILE A 138 15.14 -5.71 -10.20
CA ILE A 138 14.66 -6.38 -8.98
C ILE A 138 13.91 -5.36 -8.12
N PRO A 139 12.60 -5.56 -7.85
CA PRO A 139 11.83 -4.63 -7.04
C PRO A 139 12.20 -4.71 -5.56
N TYR A 140 12.06 -3.58 -4.85
CA TYR A 140 12.34 -3.50 -3.43
C TYR A 140 11.32 -2.60 -2.70
N LEU A 141 11.20 -2.77 -1.39
CA LEU A 141 10.23 -2.09 -0.53
C LEU A 141 10.84 -0.82 0.10
N GLY A 142 11.08 0.20 -0.74
CA GLY A 142 11.57 1.52 -0.36
C GLY A 142 13.09 1.66 -0.26
N LYS A 143 13.81 0.59 0.04
CA LYS A 143 15.29 0.53 0.03
C LYS A 143 15.74 -0.72 -0.73
N ASN A 144 16.87 -0.61 -1.42
CA ASN A 144 17.44 -1.72 -2.19
C ASN A 144 17.82 -2.96 -1.34
N ASP A 145 18.00 -2.76 -0.03
CA ASP A 145 18.27 -3.83 0.93
C ASP A 145 17.00 -4.61 1.32
N HIS A 146 15.84 -4.07 1.01
CA HIS A 146 14.52 -4.63 1.36
C HIS A 146 13.85 -5.21 0.13
N LEU A 147 14.30 -6.37 -0.32
CA LEU A 147 13.75 -7.03 -1.50
C LEU A 147 12.25 -7.26 -1.36
N ALA A 148 11.52 -7.06 -2.45
CA ALA A 148 10.11 -7.34 -2.54
C ALA A 148 9.88 -8.77 -3.02
N ASP A 149 9.05 -9.53 -2.29
CA ASP A 149 8.54 -10.82 -2.71
C ASP A 149 7.15 -10.62 -3.33
N ILE A 150 6.98 -11.12 -4.56
CA ILE A 150 5.72 -11.10 -5.30
C ILE A 150 5.27 -12.54 -5.54
N GLY A 151 4.16 -12.89 -4.92
CA GLY A 151 3.60 -14.25 -4.97
C GLY A 151 2.10 -14.27 -5.25
N ASP A 152 1.56 -15.48 -5.44
CA ASP A 152 0.13 -15.75 -5.60
C ASP A 152 -0.56 -14.86 -6.66
N ALA A 153 0.17 -14.56 -7.74
CA ALA A 153 -0.32 -13.73 -8.82
C ALA A 153 -1.37 -14.46 -9.65
N LYS A 154 -2.51 -13.82 -9.88
CA LYS A 154 -3.60 -14.32 -10.73
C LYS A 154 -4.50 -13.20 -11.20
N VAL A 155 -5.17 -13.41 -12.32
CA VAL A 155 -6.29 -12.56 -12.74
C VAL A 155 -7.56 -13.05 -12.04
N VAL A 156 -8.32 -12.12 -11.51
CA VAL A 156 -9.60 -12.37 -10.83
C VAL A 156 -10.71 -11.59 -11.51
N GLU A 157 -11.91 -12.18 -11.54
CA GLU A 157 -13.12 -11.48 -11.97
C GLU A 157 -13.66 -10.64 -10.80
N LEU A 158 -14.18 -9.48 -11.16
CA LEU A 158 -14.78 -8.51 -10.25
C LEU A 158 -16.24 -8.30 -10.66
N GLU A 159 -17.14 -8.39 -9.69
CA GLU A 159 -18.54 -8.01 -9.81
C GLU A 159 -18.76 -6.69 -9.09
N THR A 160 -19.61 -5.81 -9.62
CA THR A 160 -20.01 -4.59 -8.91
C THR A 160 -20.96 -4.97 -7.78
N ASP A 161 -20.69 -4.46 -6.58
CA ASP A 161 -21.53 -4.62 -5.40
C ASP A 161 -22.25 -3.30 -5.11
N SER A 162 -23.56 -3.32 -5.14
CA SER A 162 -24.42 -2.17 -4.80
C SER A 162 -24.67 -2.01 -3.30
N GLY A 163 -23.97 -2.76 -2.46
CA GLY A 163 -24.19 -2.80 -1.01
C GLY A 163 -23.87 -1.47 -0.34
N GLU A 164 -24.89 -0.81 0.17
CA GLU A 164 -24.75 0.26 1.16
C GLU A 164 -24.40 -0.37 2.51
N ASN A 165 -23.56 0.29 3.31
CA ASN A 165 -23.20 -0.11 4.67
C ASN A 165 -22.52 -1.50 4.76
N THR A 166 -21.31 -1.62 4.23
CA THR A 166 -20.60 -2.89 4.09
C THR A 166 -19.19 -2.84 4.70
N VAL A 167 -18.64 -4.00 5.08
CA VAL A 167 -17.25 -4.12 5.53
C VAL A 167 -16.33 -4.19 4.31
N LEU A 168 -15.39 -3.26 4.22
CA LEU A 168 -14.38 -3.23 3.17
C LEU A 168 -13.15 -4.03 3.57
N SER A 169 -12.60 -4.79 2.63
CA SER A 169 -11.40 -5.58 2.85
C SER A 169 -10.09 -4.85 2.57
N CYS A 170 -10.15 -3.58 2.16
CA CYS A 170 -9.00 -2.81 1.69
C CYS A 170 -8.90 -1.44 2.37
N LEU A 171 -7.75 -0.79 2.20
CA LEU A 171 -7.62 0.63 2.50
C LEU A 171 -8.57 1.44 1.62
N TYR A 172 -9.25 2.42 2.20
CA TYR A 172 -10.12 3.35 1.47
C TYR A 172 -9.86 4.79 1.91
N LEU A 173 -10.16 5.74 1.04
CA LEU A 173 -10.02 7.17 1.35
C LEU A 173 -11.07 7.61 2.36
N LYS A 174 -10.65 8.16 3.48
CA LYS A 174 -11.54 8.61 4.57
C LYS A 174 -12.62 9.59 4.09
N LYS A 175 -12.30 10.45 3.13
CA LYS A 175 -13.24 11.42 2.57
C LYS A 175 -14.40 10.77 1.81
N ASP A 176 -14.17 9.57 1.25
CA ASP A 176 -15.15 8.83 0.44
C ASP A 176 -16.06 7.95 1.29
N GLY A 177 -15.69 7.65 2.55
CA GLY A 177 -16.42 6.74 3.43
C GLY A 177 -16.90 7.38 4.73
N LYS A 178 -18.10 6.98 5.15
CA LYS A 178 -18.61 7.22 6.50
C LYS A 178 -18.76 5.89 7.21
N LEU A 179 -18.31 5.81 8.45
CA LEU A 179 -18.62 4.66 9.31
C LEU A 179 -20.12 4.60 9.52
N GLY A 180 -20.71 3.43 9.35
CA GLY A 180 -22.09 3.18 9.71
C GLY A 180 -22.24 3.42 11.22
N ILE A 181 -23.31 4.10 11.61
CA ILE A 181 -23.75 4.12 13.00
C ILE A 181 -24.36 2.74 13.19
N ALA A 182 -23.92 2.01 14.24
CA ALA A 182 -24.66 0.83 14.66
C ALA A 182 -26.09 1.29 14.97
N ASP A 183 -27.06 0.87 14.15
CA ASP A 183 -28.45 1.06 14.51
C ASP A 183 -28.69 0.15 15.71
N ASP A 184 -29.01 0.75 16.89
CA ASP A 184 -29.37 0.03 18.10
C ASP A 184 -30.66 -0.83 17.96
N ASN A 185 -31.13 -1.02 16.73
CA ASN A 185 -32.37 -1.74 16.39
C ASN A 185 -32.17 -3.04 15.59
N ASP A 186 -30.97 -3.48 15.32
CA ASP A 186 -30.73 -4.81 14.76
C ASP A 186 -30.76 -5.85 15.90
N GLU A 187 -31.92 -5.97 16.56
CA GLU A 187 -32.30 -7.18 17.27
C GLU A 187 -32.68 -8.26 16.24
N ASP A 188 -31.72 -8.71 15.45
CA ASP A 188 -31.89 -9.96 14.72
C ASP A 188 -31.59 -11.11 15.69
N GLU A 189 -32.70 -11.63 16.22
CA GLU A 189 -32.76 -12.94 16.85
C GLU A 189 -32.34 -14.02 15.81
N ASP A 190 -31.06 -14.36 15.80
CA ASP A 190 -30.58 -15.68 15.38
C ASP A 190 -29.69 -16.23 16.49
N GLU A 191 -30.37 -16.82 17.48
CA GLU A 191 -29.78 -17.80 18.38
C GLU A 191 -29.39 -19.02 17.52
N ASP A 192 -28.15 -19.37 17.65
CA ASP A 192 -27.46 -20.64 17.38
C ASP A 192 -26.28 -20.49 16.42
N ASP A 193 -25.10 -20.15 16.99
CA ASP A 193 -23.89 -20.93 16.78
C ASP A 193 -22.80 -20.50 17.78
N ASP A 194 -22.57 -21.34 18.75
CA ASP A 194 -21.44 -21.34 19.66
C ASP A 194 -20.12 -21.40 18.87
N ASP A 195 -19.13 -20.62 19.30
CA ASP A 195 -17.71 -20.56 18.88
C ASP A 195 -17.26 -19.49 17.85
N ASN A 196 -17.97 -18.42 17.62
CA ASN A 196 -17.37 -17.25 17.00
C ASN A 196 -16.77 -16.31 18.07
N GLU A 197 -15.45 -16.37 18.27
CA GLU A 197 -14.74 -15.32 19.00
C GLU A 197 -15.03 -13.99 18.28
N GLU A 198 -15.81 -13.11 18.90
CA GLU A 198 -16.10 -11.76 18.38
C GLU A 198 -14.77 -11.03 18.16
N VAL A 199 -14.44 -10.79 16.90
CA VAL A 199 -13.26 -10.00 16.54
C VAL A 199 -13.54 -8.56 16.97
N PRO A 200 -12.78 -7.99 17.93
CA PRO A 200 -13.05 -6.64 18.40
C PRO A 200 -13.00 -5.62 17.25
N GLU A 201 -13.88 -4.64 17.32
CA GLU A 201 -13.87 -3.54 16.37
C GLU A 201 -12.52 -2.83 16.38
N PHE A 202 -12.00 -2.51 15.21
CA PHE A 202 -10.78 -1.75 15.04
C PHE A 202 -10.91 -0.70 13.96
N LYS A 203 -10.09 0.33 14.07
CA LYS A 203 -9.96 1.38 13.05
C LYS A 203 -8.50 1.79 12.95
N TYR A 204 -7.93 1.62 11.77
CA TYR A 204 -6.62 2.15 11.40
C TYR A 204 -6.79 3.38 10.50
N GLU A 205 -6.09 4.46 10.81
CA GLU A 205 -6.04 5.66 9.96
C GLU A 205 -4.59 6.11 9.78
N GLU A 206 -4.22 6.45 8.54
CA GLU A 206 -2.93 7.06 8.24
C GLU A 206 -3.03 7.97 7.01
N LYS A 207 -2.27 9.08 7.05
CA LYS A 207 -2.09 9.97 5.90
C LYS A 207 -1.00 9.40 5.00
N LEU A 208 -1.38 8.96 3.78
CA LEU A 208 -0.51 8.27 2.83
C LEU A 208 -0.39 9.03 1.51
N PRO A 209 0.76 8.98 0.82
CA PRO A 209 0.94 9.53 -0.51
C PRO A 209 0.01 8.90 -1.55
N VAL A 210 -0.71 9.74 -2.28
CA VAL A 210 -1.58 9.35 -3.39
C VAL A 210 -1.04 9.81 -4.75
N GLY A 211 -0.21 10.84 -4.74
CA GLY A 211 0.37 11.45 -5.92
C GLY A 211 1.64 12.23 -5.61
N ILE A 212 2.17 12.85 -6.65
CA ILE A 212 3.30 13.78 -6.59
C ILE A 212 2.85 15.09 -7.23
N ASP A 213 3.02 16.20 -6.51
CA ASP A 213 2.78 17.56 -7.01
C ASP A 213 3.69 17.89 -8.19
N ASP A 214 3.12 18.50 -9.23
CA ASP A 214 3.82 18.77 -10.50
C ASP A 214 4.78 19.97 -10.46
N HIS A 215 4.71 20.80 -9.43
CA HIS A 215 5.58 21.97 -9.28
C HIS A 215 6.78 21.72 -8.38
N LEU A 216 6.55 21.01 -7.27
CA LEU A 216 7.54 20.87 -6.20
C LEU A 216 8.07 19.43 -6.05
N ASN A 217 7.51 18.48 -6.79
CA ASN A 217 7.79 17.05 -6.63
C ASN A 217 7.61 16.53 -5.18
N LEU A 218 6.69 17.16 -4.44
CA LEU A 218 6.33 16.74 -3.10
C LEU A 218 5.16 15.74 -3.14
N TYR A 219 5.06 14.92 -2.10
CA TYR A 219 3.93 14.00 -1.99
C TYR A 219 2.63 14.75 -1.72
N GLU A 220 1.65 14.50 -2.55
CA GLU A 220 0.24 14.75 -2.26
C GLU A 220 -0.28 13.61 -1.41
N CYS A 221 -0.83 13.93 -0.25
CA CYS A 221 -1.23 12.93 0.73
C CYS A 221 -2.71 13.04 1.07
N GLU A 222 -3.36 11.88 1.22
CA GLU A 222 -4.74 11.73 1.68
C GLU A 222 -4.82 10.80 2.88
N THR A 223 -5.86 10.95 3.70
CA THR A 223 -6.09 10.05 4.83
C THR A 223 -6.80 8.79 4.34
N PHE A 224 -6.18 7.64 4.61
CA PHE A 224 -6.75 6.32 4.41
C PHE A 224 -7.26 5.73 5.70
N CYS A 225 -8.30 4.91 5.59
CA CYS A 225 -8.85 4.11 6.68
C CYS A 225 -8.82 2.62 6.31
N TYR A 226 -8.71 1.79 7.33
CA TYR A 226 -8.93 0.35 7.29
C TYR A 226 -9.64 -0.09 8.57
N THR A 227 -10.74 -0.82 8.45
CA THR A 227 -11.59 -1.20 9.58
C THR A 227 -12.39 -2.46 9.28
N ASN A 228 -12.80 -3.19 10.32
CA ASN A 228 -13.79 -4.26 10.23
C ASN A 228 -15.23 -3.78 10.47
N MET A 229 -15.42 -2.48 10.75
CA MET A 229 -16.75 -1.90 10.88
C MET A 229 -17.40 -1.67 9.50
N LYS A 230 -18.73 -1.60 9.47
CA LYS A 230 -19.50 -1.28 8.27
C LYS A 230 -19.23 0.17 7.82
N VAL A 231 -19.05 0.37 6.52
CA VAL A 231 -18.76 1.67 5.89
C VAL A 231 -19.74 1.92 4.76
N THR A 232 -20.29 3.12 4.70
CA THR A 232 -21.04 3.60 3.55
C THR A 232 -20.16 4.49 2.70
N LEU A 233 -19.96 4.15 1.43
CA LEU A 233 -19.18 4.95 0.49
C LEU A 233 -20.05 5.95 -0.25
N LYS A 234 -19.49 7.14 -0.51
CA LYS A 234 -20.09 8.17 -1.35
C LYS A 234 -19.51 8.05 -2.75
N GLU A 235 -20.37 7.91 -3.74
CA GLU A 235 -20.01 8.00 -5.18
C GLU A 235 -18.85 7.09 -5.62
N LYS A 236 -18.56 6.03 -4.89
CA LYS A 236 -17.54 5.04 -5.23
C LYS A 236 -18.14 3.67 -5.44
N GLU A 237 -17.76 3.04 -6.53
CA GLU A 237 -18.15 1.66 -6.79
C GLU A 237 -17.38 0.71 -5.88
N ILE A 238 -18.12 -0.24 -5.30
CA ILE A 238 -17.55 -1.36 -4.57
C ILE A 238 -17.50 -2.55 -5.53
N PHE A 239 -16.36 -3.20 -5.56
CA PHE A 239 -16.15 -4.40 -6.33
C PHE A 239 -16.02 -5.60 -5.41
N LYS A 240 -16.66 -6.70 -5.80
CA LYS A 240 -16.65 -7.94 -5.04
C LYS A 240 -15.85 -9.02 -5.78
N THR A 241 -15.01 -9.71 -5.04
CA THR A 241 -14.47 -11.03 -5.40
C THR A 241 -15.20 -12.10 -4.58
N GLU A 242 -14.88 -13.38 -4.75
CA GLU A 242 -15.48 -14.47 -3.94
C GLU A 242 -15.42 -14.20 -2.41
N LYS A 243 -14.39 -13.51 -1.94
CA LYS A 243 -14.09 -13.36 -0.50
C LYS A 243 -13.86 -11.93 -0.02
N ARG A 244 -13.88 -10.92 -0.90
CA ARG A 244 -13.45 -9.56 -0.54
C ARG A 244 -14.27 -8.50 -1.23
N LYS A 245 -14.49 -7.39 -0.52
CA LYS A 245 -15.07 -6.16 -1.04
C LYS A 245 -13.97 -5.10 -1.13
N LEU A 246 -13.79 -4.55 -2.32
CA LEU A 246 -12.68 -3.70 -2.70
C LEU A 246 -13.18 -2.37 -3.25
N VAL A 247 -12.41 -1.31 -3.02
CA VAL A 247 -12.53 -0.04 -3.74
C VAL A 247 -11.21 0.28 -4.39
N PHE A 248 -11.27 0.94 -5.55
CA PHE A 248 -10.09 1.33 -6.32
C PHE A 248 -9.93 2.86 -6.31
N TYR A 249 -8.70 3.33 -6.24
CA TYR A 249 -8.32 4.74 -6.24
C TYR A 249 -7.06 5.00 -7.05
#